data_0402cb5189ce1578f02757e6d5365e60
#
_entry.id   0402cb5189ce1578f02757e6d5365e60
#
_cell.length_a   1.000
_cell.length_b   1.000
_cell.length_c   1.000
_cell.angle_alpha   90.00
_cell.angle_beta   90.00
_cell.angle_gamma   90.00
#
_symmetry.space_group_name_H-M   'P 1'
#
loop_
_entity.id
_entity.type
_entity.pdbx_description
1 polymer ?
#
loop_
_entity_poly.entity_id
_entity_poly.type
_entity_poly.pdbx_seq_one_letter_code
_entity_poly.pdbx_strand_id
1 'polypeptide(L)'
;MTLRRRRPAATARTLFTILTTSGVLAGAALTGAASAGAVPGAGRIPSGITYRQFDVPAARGTVHAHVLTVDLTDPHVRVDLLTPGAVAARARVSAMADAAGAVAGVNGDFFDITETQHPGVESTGASVGPAIAQGRVLKSAVPAAQRFGPSLPPGTTTTDVFGVGVDRRARLGRLVFTGTVRTPAGSLPLRGLNQYALAQGSVGAYTAAWGSASRRRATCGSDTDRAAGCSADTFEVRVRDGRVVGTSRTPGSGPIAAGTTVLLGREAGADRLRRLFRGEPVTVRGHWVASGARAPYRFAVGGYPVLRDGEPLPGLDGNVSAVRTAVGYASGGRRLLMLALDGATAYRKGMTIAEVASEMRALGATDAFSLDGGGSTTMVARTAGAKTVRVLNHPTDSPERAVANGIGVFWKP
;
A
#
# COMPACT_ATOMS: atom_id res chain seq x y z
N MET A 1 -28.10 16.68 -65.46
CA MET A 1 -29.22 17.59 -65.78
C MET A 1 -29.29 18.61 -64.62
N THR A 2 -28.87 19.80 -64.99
CA THR A 2 -29.16 21.18 -64.55
C THR A 2 -29.06 21.54 -63.06
N LEU A 3 -27.99 22.28 -62.86
CA LEU A 3 -27.76 23.47 -62.04
C LEU A 3 -28.97 24.31 -61.64
N ARG A 4 -28.99 24.84 -60.39
CA ARG A 4 -29.19 26.29 -60.17
C ARG A 4 -28.56 26.75 -58.84
N ARG A 5 -27.57 27.61 -58.99
CA ARG A 5 -27.03 28.55 -57.96
C ARG A 5 -28.05 29.71 -57.80
N ARG A 6 -28.14 30.26 -56.59
CA ARG A 6 -28.37 31.70 -56.36
C ARG A 6 -27.68 32.16 -55.05
N ARG A 7 -26.84 33.14 -55.17
CA ARG A 7 -26.36 34.14 -54.23
C ARG A 7 -27.13 35.45 -54.47
N PRO A 8 -26.89 36.57 -53.75
CA PRO A 8 -26.96 36.91 -52.34
C PRO A 8 -27.84 38.14 -52.08
N ALA A 9 -28.08 38.55 -50.85
CA ALA A 9 -28.50 39.93 -50.57
C ALA A 9 -27.81 40.44 -49.32
N ALA A 10 -27.23 41.61 -49.49
CA ALA A 10 -26.49 42.35 -48.45
C ALA A 10 -27.41 43.42 -47.80
N THR A 11 -26.84 44.05 -46.75
CA THR A 11 -27.20 45.34 -46.09
C THR A 11 -28.09 45.22 -44.88
N ALA A 12 -27.66 45.67 -43.66
CA ALA A 12 -27.42 47.07 -43.30
C ALA A 12 -26.66 47.19 -41.96
N ARG A 13 -25.68 48.08 -41.93
CA ARG A 13 -24.99 48.55 -40.72
C ARG A 13 -25.90 49.51 -39.94
N THR A 14 -26.03 49.26 -38.61
CA THR A 14 -26.47 50.30 -37.69
C THR A 14 -25.42 50.45 -36.60
N LEU A 15 -24.70 51.55 -36.60
CA LEU A 15 -23.84 51.98 -35.50
C LEU A 15 -24.73 52.37 -34.30
N PHE A 16 -24.43 51.81 -33.14
CA PHE A 16 -24.87 52.37 -31.85
C PHE A 16 -23.63 52.67 -31.03
N THR A 17 -23.37 53.94 -30.86
CA THR A 17 -22.39 54.50 -29.95
C THR A 17 -22.96 54.44 -28.56
N ILE A 18 -22.32 53.72 -27.61
CA ILE A 18 -22.67 53.79 -26.19
C ILE A 18 -21.41 54.20 -25.43
N LEU A 19 -21.57 55.27 -24.66
CA LEU A 19 -20.62 55.88 -23.75
C LEU A 19 -20.03 54.89 -22.77
N THR A 20 -18.71 54.92 -22.63
CA THR A 20 -17.97 54.27 -21.55
C THR A 20 -18.03 55.12 -20.28
N THR A 21 -18.69 54.62 -19.26
CA THR A 21 -18.46 55.07 -17.89
C THR A 21 -17.56 54.06 -17.22
N SER A 22 -16.32 54.48 -16.94
CA SER A 22 -15.32 53.71 -16.18
C SER A 22 -15.74 53.70 -14.70
N GLY A 23 -16.30 52.57 -14.28
CA GLY A 23 -16.47 52.25 -12.84
C GLY A 23 -15.30 51.42 -12.38
N VAL A 24 -14.38 52.00 -11.62
CA VAL A 24 -13.32 51.27 -10.88
C VAL A 24 -13.99 50.51 -9.75
N LEU A 25 -14.20 49.21 -9.93
CA LEU A 25 -14.52 48.30 -8.82
C LEU A 25 -13.21 47.78 -8.25
N ALA A 26 -12.80 48.33 -7.12
CA ALA A 26 -11.75 47.75 -6.28
C ALA A 26 -12.23 46.40 -5.75
N GLY A 27 -11.82 45.34 -6.38
CA GLY A 27 -11.99 43.97 -5.91
C GLY A 27 -11.10 43.74 -4.69
N ALA A 28 -11.68 43.78 -3.49
CA ALA A 28 -11.01 43.30 -2.30
C ALA A 28 -10.84 41.78 -2.42
N ALA A 29 -9.64 41.32 -2.75
CA ALA A 29 -9.26 39.92 -2.60
C ALA A 29 -9.22 39.59 -1.11
N LEU A 30 -10.29 38.99 -0.62
CA LEU A 30 -10.29 38.33 0.68
C LEU A 30 -9.40 37.08 0.57
N THR A 31 -8.10 37.26 0.80
CA THR A 31 -7.21 36.13 1.14
C THR A 31 -7.60 35.66 2.54
N GLY A 32 -8.56 34.77 2.60
CA GLY A 32 -8.85 34.00 3.79
C GLY A 32 -7.66 33.08 4.09
N ALA A 33 -6.67 33.59 4.81
CA ALA A 33 -5.71 32.74 5.49
C ALA A 33 -6.50 31.95 6.53
N ALA A 34 -6.83 30.71 6.22
CA ALA A 34 -7.35 29.75 7.20
C ALA A 34 -6.31 29.65 8.31
N SER A 35 -6.57 30.31 9.43
CA SER A 35 -5.80 30.17 10.66
C SER A 35 -5.81 28.69 11.02
N ALA A 36 -4.68 28.00 10.91
CA ALA A 36 -4.50 26.67 11.47
C ALA A 36 -4.71 26.80 12.99
N GLY A 37 -5.91 26.49 13.44
CA GLY A 37 -6.24 26.45 14.84
C GLY A 37 -5.34 25.44 15.54
N ALA A 38 -4.42 25.92 16.37
CA ALA A 38 -3.67 25.08 17.26
C ALA A 38 -4.66 24.36 18.19
N VAL A 39 -4.72 23.04 18.12
CA VAL A 39 -5.55 22.22 19.02
C VAL A 39 -5.01 22.40 20.44
N PRO A 40 -5.84 22.89 21.41
CA PRO A 40 -5.41 22.98 22.80
C PRO A 40 -5.09 21.57 23.33
N GLY A 41 -3.86 21.36 23.78
CA GLY A 41 -3.40 20.06 24.36
C GLY A 41 -2.59 19.14 23.43
N ALA A 42 -2.35 19.49 22.17
CA ALA A 42 -1.41 18.77 21.31
C ALA A 42 0.02 19.24 21.62
N GLY A 43 0.77 18.47 22.40
CA GLY A 43 2.21 18.66 22.56
C GLY A 43 2.88 18.75 21.18
N ARG A 44 3.97 19.52 21.10
CA ARG A 44 4.67 19.79 19.84
C ARG A 44 5.15 18.48 19.19
N ILE A 45 4.76 18.21 17.97
CA ILE A 45 5.34 17.14 17.15
C ILE A 45 6.75 17.56 16.74
N PRO A 46 7.74 16.64 16.59
CA PRO A 46 9.11 16.98 16.19
C PRO A 46 9.18 17.79 14.88
N SER A 47 10.25 18.57 14.70
CA SER A 47 10.51 19.33 13.47
C SER A 47 10.47 18.46 12.23
N GLY A 48 10.15 19.05 11.07
CA GLY A 48 9.99 18.31 9.81
C GLY A 48 8.70 17.49 9.70
N ILE A 49 7.84 17.48 10.75
CA ILE A 49 6.56 16.80 10.75
C ILE A 49 5.49 17.80 11.20
N THR A 50 4.39 17.88 10.44
CA THR A 50 3.23 18.68 10.82
C THR A 50 1.97 17.82 10.78
N TYR A 51 1.04 18.13 11.67
CA TYR A 51 -0.27 17.49 11.72
C TYR A 51 -1.36 18.56 11.63
N ARG A 52 -2.39 18.27 10.86
CA ARG A 52 -3.62 19.07 10.81
C ARG A 52 -4.83 18.16 10.66
N GLN A 53 -5.98 18.66 11.07
CA GLN A 53 -7.29 18.05 10.87
C GLN A 53 -8.25 19.10 10.36
N PHE A 54 -9.21 18.69 9.53
CA PHE A 54 -10.20 19.57 8.93
C PHE A 54 -11.35 18.78 8.33
N ASP A 55 -12.48 19.45 8.17
CA ASP A 55 -13.65 18.87 7.52
C ASP A 55 -13.59 19.07 6.01
N VAL A 56 -14.02 18.04 5.26
CA VAL A 56 -14.09 18.05 3.80
C VAL A 56 -15.50 17.64 3.37
N PRO A 57 -16.17 18.43 2.50
CA PRO A 57 -17.39 17.98 1.85
C PRO A 57 -17.12 16.78 0.94
N ALA A 58 -17.89 15.71 1.09
CA ALA A 58 -17.85 14.54 0.24
C ALA A 58 -19.26 14.17 -0.24
N ALA A 59 -19.40 13.35 -1.28
CA ALA A 59 -20.68 13.01 -1.91
C ALA A 59 -21.71 12.39 -0.92
N ARG A 60 -21.24 11.73 0.13
CA ARG A 60 -22.07 11.08 1.13
C ARG A 60 -22.20 11.88 2.44
N GLY A 61 -21.69 13.10 2.49
CA GLY A 61 -21.71 13.99 3.66
C GLY A 61 -20.30 14.43 4.05
N THR A 62 -20.20 15.27 5.08
CA THR A 62 -18.91 15.75 5.59
C THR A 62 -18.08 14.61 6.14
N VAL A 63 -16.79 14.59 5.81
CA VAL A 63 -15.77 13.73 6.40
C VAL A 63 -14.80 14.57 7.20
N HIS A 64 -14.25 14.00 8.26
CA HIS A 64 -13.18 14.61 9.04
C HIS A 64 -11.84 13.98 8.64
N ALA A 65 -10.93 14.80 8.13
CA ALA A 65 -9.64 14.37 7.58
C ALA A 65 -8.50 14.69 8.54
N HIS A 66 -7.57 13.75 8.68
CA HIS A 66 -6.33 13.88 9.43
C HIS A 66 -5.17 13.76 8.46
N VAL A 67 -4.26 14.74 8.48
CA VAL A 67 -3.11 14.78 7.56
C VAL A 67 -1.82 14.99 8.34
N LEU A 68 -0.87 14.07 8.11
CA LEU A 68 0.53 14.25 8.47
C LEU A 68 1.31 14.68 7.22
N THR A 69 2.05 15.77 7.33
CA THR A 69 3.00 16.20 6.30
C THR A 69 4.41 16.02 6.84
N VAL A 70 5.27 15.38 6.05
CA VAL A 70 6.63 15.03 6.46
C VAL A 70 7.63 15.59 5.45
N ASP A 71 8.57 16.39 5.93
CA ASP A 71 9.67 16.91 5.13
C ASP A 71 10.81 15.89 5.10
N LEU A 72 10.99 15.23 3.94
CA LEU A 72 12.08 14.29 3.74
C LEU A 72 13.44 14.96 3.52
N THR A 73 13.51 16.30 3.44
CA THR A 73 14.79 17.03 3.38
C THR A 73 15.38 17.26 4.77
N ASP A 74 14.54 17.26 5.82
CA ASP A 74 15.01 17.38 7.20
C ASP A 74 15.87 16.15 7.58
N PRO A 75 17.18 16.33 7.91
CA PRO A 75 18.10 15.24 8.18
C PRO A 75 17.68 14.37 9.38
N HIS A 76 16.93 14.93 10.30
CA HIS A 76 16.44 14.23 11.50
C HIS A 76 15.28 13.28 11.20
N VAL A 77 14.58 13.48 10.07
CA VAL A 77 13.41 12.70 9.68
C VAL A 77 13.81 11.49 8.84
N ARG A 78 13.24 10.34 9.14
CA ARG A 78 13.34 9.12 8.36
C ARG A 78 11.96 8.45 8.29
N VAL A 79 11.67 7.80 7.17
CA VAL A 79 10.43 7.02 6.97
C VAL A 79 10.81 5.58 6.68
N ASP A 80 10.07 4.64 7.26
CA ASP A 80 10.30 3.21 7.07
C ASP A 80 9.00 2.42 7.27
N LEU A 81 8.99 1.14 6.92
CA LEU A 81 7.86 0.26 7.11
C LEU A 81 7.73 -0.13 8.59
N LEU A 82 6.54 0.00 9.14
CA LEU A 82 6.14 -0.61 10.41
C LEU A 82 5.71 -2.04 10.15
N THR A 83 6.20 -2.98 10.95
CA THR A 83 5.88 -4.40 10.83
C THR A 83 5.60 -5.02 12.20
N PRO A 84 4.77 -6.07 12.28
CA PRO A 84 4.53 -6.82 13.51
C PRO A 84 5.68 -7.80 13.86
N GLY A 85 6.85 -7.69 13.18
CA GLY A 85 8.00 -8.58 13.37
C GLY A 85 8.01 -9.78 12.42
N ALA A 86 6.90 -10.12 11.78
CA ALA A 86 6.81 -11.17 10.77
C ALA A 86 5.84 -10.76 9.65
N VAL A 87 6.01 -11.34 8.47
CA VAL A 87 5.14 -11.10 7.30
C VAL A 87 3.73 -11.62 7.55
N ALA A 88 3.62 -12.84 8.09
CA ALA A 88 2.36 -13.47 8.41
C ALA A 88 1.99 -13.23 9.89
N ALA A 89 1.77 -11.96 10.22
CA ALA A 89 1.33 -11.50 11.52
C ALA A 89 0.58 -10.17 11.39
N ARG A 90 -0.11 -9.77 12.46
CA ARG A 90 -0.83 -8.49 12.56
C ARG A 90 -0.55 -7.86 13.91
N ALA A 91 -0.45 -6.52 13.92
CA ALA A 91 -0.38 -5.74 15.15
C ALA A 91 -1.09 -4.38 14.95
N ARG A 92 -1.48 -3.72 16.04
CA ARG A 92 -2.00 -2.37 15.99
C ARG A 92 -0.93 -1.41 15.49
N VAL A 93 -1.32 -0.38 14.74
CA VAL A 93 -0.37 0.64 14.25
C VAL A 93 0.35 1.32 15.41
N SER A 94 -0.38 1.63 16.50
CA SER A 94 0.22 2.20 17.72
C SER A 94 1.30 1.28 18.31
N ALA A 95 1.00 -0.01 18.43
CA ALA A 95 1.95 -0.98 18.98
C ALA A 95 3.19 -1.15 18.10
N MET A 96 3.03 -1.21 16.77
CA MET A 96 4.15 -1.26 15.83
C MET A 96 5.00 0.02 15.88
N ALA A 97 4.35 1.18 15.98
CA ALA A 97 5.04 2.47 16.08
C ALA A 97 5.87 2.57 17.36
N ASP A 98 5.30 2.19 18.49
CA ASP A 98 5.99 2.21 19.78
C ASP A 98 7.17 1.22 19.80
N ALA A 99 6.93 -0.02 19.35
CA ALA A 99 7.98 -1.04 19.29
C ALA A 99 9.15 -0.66 18.40
N ALA A 100 8.87 0.05 17.29
CA ALA A 100 9.89 0.52 16.35
C ALA A 100 10.52 1.86 16.76
N GLY A 101 9.96 2.58 17.75
CA GLY A 101 10.38 3.94 18.12
C GLY A 101 9.95 5.03 17.12
N ALA A 102 8.91 4.79 16.32
CA ALA A 102 8.36 5.80 15.42
C ALA A 102 7.66 6.91 16.21
N VAL A 103 7.71 8.12 15.66
CA VAL A 103 7.06 9.30 16.25
C VAL A 103 5.70 9.61 15.61
N ALA A 104 5.44 9.07 14.42
CA ALA A 104 4.15 9.14 13.75
C ALA A 104 4.00 7.97 12.76
N GLY A 105 2.79 7.72 12.29
CA GLY A 105 2.54 6.71 11.27
C GLY A 105 1.08 6.53 10.91
N VAL A 106 0.87 5.71 9.88
CA VAL A 106 -0.47 5.26 9.43
C VAL A 106 -0.43 3.77 9.12
N ASN A 107 -1.60 3.12 9.04
CA ASN A 107 -1.71 1.77 8.51
C ASN A 107 -1.23 1.68 7.05
N GLY A 108 -0.96 0.47 6.59
CA GLY A 108 -0.39 0.21 5.25
C GLY A 108 -1.31 -0.56 4.33
N ASP A 109 -0.77 -1.63 3.77
CA ASP A 109 -1.34 -2.43 2.68
C ASP A 109 -2.58 -3.24 3.12
N PHE A 110 -3.41 -3.61 2.15
CA PHE A 110 -4.44 -4.64 2.27
C PHE A 110 -3.80 -5.98 2.66
N PHE A 111 -4.54 -6.86 3.32
CA PHE A 111 -3.98 -8.11 3.83
C PHE A 111 -5.01 -9.23 3.90
N ASP A 112 -4.53 -10.45 4.05
CA ASP A 112 -5.32 -11.65 4.30
C ASP A 112 -5.93 -11.59 5.70
N ILE A 113 -7.13 -10.97 5.78
CA ILE A 113 -7.81 -10.67 7.05
C ILE A 113 -8.69 -11.83 7.51
N THR A 114 -9.24 -12.61 6.57
CA THR A 114 -10.18 -13.70 6.84
C THR A 114 -10.10 -14.79 5.76
N GLU A 115 -10.34 -16.03 6.14
CA GLU A 115 -10.37 -17.21 5.23
C GLU A 115 -11.70 -17.95 5.32
N THR A 116 -12.81 -17.23 5.48
CA THR A 116 -14.16 -17.82 5.52
C THR A 116 -14.49 -18.65 4.27
N GLN A 117 -13.89 -18.35 3.11
CA GLN A 117 -14.02 -19.09 1.87
C GLN A 117 -13.25 -20.43 1.87
N HIS A 118 -12.34 -20.66 2.82
CA HIS A 118 -11.56 -21.90 2.95
C HIS A 118 -11.71 -22.46 4.36
N PRO A 119 -12.79 -23.25 4.63
CA PRO A 119 -13.03 -23.84 5.96
C PRO A 119 -11.82 -24.63 6.47
N GLY A 120 -11.42 -24.35 7.71
CA GLY A 120 -10.26 -24.99 8.35
C GLY A 120 -8.90 -24.44 7.91
N VAL A 121 -8.87 -23.33 7.18
CA VAL A 121 -7.66 -22.56 6.88
C VAL A 121 -7.67 -21.26 7.69
N GLU A 122 -6.62 -20.99 8.41
CA GLU A 122 -6.47 -19.74 9.16
C GLU A 122 -5.98 -18.61 8.26
N SER A 123 -6.50 -17.39 8.47
CA SER A 123 -5.98 -16.19 7.83
C SER A 123 -4.57 -15.91 8.31
N THR A 124 -3.67 -15.63 7.37
CA THR A 124 -2.25 -15.43 7.67
C THR A 124 -1.94 -14.04 8.22
N GLY A 125 -2.79 -13.06 7.94
CA GLY A 125 -2.51 -11.65 8.23
C GLY A 125 -1.47 -11.01 7.32
N ALA A 126 -0.91 -11.74 6.35
CA ALA A 126 0.12 -11.21 5.46
C ALA A 126 -0.46 -10.22 4.44
N SER A 127 0.30 -9.18 4.12
CA SER A 127 -0.12 -8.14 3.16
C SER A 127 -0.17 -8.64 1.72
N VAL A 128 -0.88 -7.90 0.87
CA VAL A 128 -1.09 -8.21 -0.56
C VAL A 128 0.17 -7.93 -1.38
N GLY A 129 0.65 -6.72 -1.35
CA GLY A 129 1.73 -6.23 -2.21
C GLY A 129 3.13 -6.58 -1.71
N PRO A 130 4.16 -6.15 -2.42
CA PRO A 130 5.55 -6.26 -1.98
C PRO A 130 5.80 -5.45 -0.71
N ALA A 131 6.74 -5.89 0.11
CA ALA A 131 7.15 -5.17 1.30
C ALA A 131 8.69 -5.14 1.43
N ILE A 132 9.22 -3.93 1.66
CA ILE A 132 10.64 -3.66 1.97
C ILE A 132 10.68 -2.86 3.26
N ALA A 133 11.50 -3.27 4.21
CA ALA A 133 11.78 -2.54 5.44
C ALA A 133 13.30 -2.45 5.64
N GLN A 134 13.79 -1.27 5.99
CA GLN A 134 15.23 -1.00 6.22
C GLN A 134 16.12 -1.45 5.05
N GLY A 135 15.65 -1.34 3.81
CA GLY A 135 16.33 -1.80 2.60
C GLY A 135 16.30 -3.32 2.39
N ARG A 136 15.66 -4.08 3.27
CA ARG A 136 15.55 -5.54 3.19
C ARG A 136 14.19 -5.94 2.65
N VAL A 137 14.19 -6.77 1.63
CA VAL A 137 12.96 -7.32 1.07
C VAL A 137 12.37 -8.34 2.04
N LEU A 138 11.10 -8.19 2.37
CA LEU A 138 10.37 -9.09 3.25
C LEU A 138 9.52 -10.09 2.48
N LYS A 139 8.80 -9.63 1.44
CA LYS A 139 7.86 -10.47 0.67
C LYS A 139 7.60 -9.92 -0.73
N SER A 140 7.14 -10.80 -1.61
CA SER A 140 6.61 -10.46 -2.94
C SER A 140 5.09 -10.24 -2.92
N ALA A 141 4.56 -9.67 -4.02
CA ALA A 141 3.14 -9.56 -4.26
C ALA A 141 2.47 -10.92 -4.43
N VAL A 142 1.22 -11.04 -4.03
CA VAL A 142 0.38 -12.21 -4.36
C VAL A 142 -0.14 -12.10 -5.80
N PRO A 143 -0.57 -13.22 -6.43
CA PRO A 143 -1.28 -13.20 -7.71
C PRO A 143 -2.52 -12.28 -7.65
N ALA A 144 -2.83 -11.61 -8.77
CA ALA A 144 -3.89 -10.59 -8.81
C ALA A 144 -5.24 -11.09 -8.30
N ALA A 145 -5.66 -12.29 -8.71
CA ALA A 145 -6.93 -12.87 -8.28
C ALA A 145 -6.95 -13.30 -6.79
N GLN A 146 -5.81 -13.32 -6.12
CA GLN A 146 -5.69 -13.74 -4.73
C GLN A 146 -5.66 -12.56 -3.73
N ARG A 147 -5.77 -11.32 -4.24
CA ARG A 147 -5.69 -10.14 -3.39
C ARG A 147 -6.95 -9.95 -2.53
N PHE A 148 -6.77 -9.34 -1.37
CA PHE A 148 -7.82 -8.71 -0.57
C PHE A 148 -7.95 -7.23 -0.90
N GLY A 149 -9.09 -6.64 -0.58
CA GLY A 149 -9.40 -5.24 -0.84
C GLY A 149 -10.27 -5.03 -2.08
N PRO A 150 -10.62 -3.77 -2.42
CA PRO A 150 -11.49 -3.43 -3.55
C PRO A 150 -10.82 -3.75 -4.89
N SER A 151 -11.61 -3.82 -5.97
CA SER A 151 -11.08 -3.99 -7.32
C SER A 151 -10.00 -2.96 -7.64
N LEU A 152 -8.96 -3.40 -8.33
CA LEU A 152 -7.87 -2.51 -8.74
C LEU A 152 -8.33 -1.60 -9.89
N PRO A 153 -7.98 -0.32 -9.87
CA PRO A 153 -8.17 0.56 -11.03
C PRO A 153 -7.46 0.03 -12.28
N PRO A 154 -7.97 0.31 -13.48
CA PRO A 154 -7.32 -0.10 -14.73
C PRO A 154 -5.84 0.30 -14.78
N GLY A 155 -4.97 -0.58 -15.29
CA GLY A 155 -3.53 -0.35 -15.43
C GLY A 155 -2.73 -0.47 -14.13
N THR A 156 -3.36 -0.79 -13.00
CA THR A 156 -2.70 -1.05 -11.72
C THR A 156 -2.60 -2.55 -11.43
N THR A 157 -1.68 -2.94 -10.56
CA THR A 157 -1.39 -4.35 -10.25
C THR A 157 -1.06 -4.54 -8.78
N THR A 158 -1.04 -5.78 -8.30
CA THR A 158 -0.57 -6.12 -6.95
C THR A 158 0.91 -5.85 -6.73
N THR A 159 1.68 -5.58 -7.79
CA THR A 159 3.11 -5.25 -7.71
C THR A 159 3.37 -3.74 -7.58
N ASP A 160 2.34 -2.91 -7.69
CA ASP A 160 2.47 -1.47 -7.47
C ASP A 160 2.84 -1.20 -6.01
N VAL A 161 3.76 -0.27 -5.79
CA VAL A 161 4.24 0.12 -4.47
C VAL A 161 4.36 1.63 -4.34
N PHE A 162 4.14 2.09 -3.12
CA PHE A 162 4.63 3.36 -2.63
C PHE A 162 5.89 3.10 -1.80
N GLY A 163 6.92 3.94 -1.94
CA GLY A 163 8.10 3.80 -1.10
C GLY A 163 9.00 5.03 -1.10
N VAL A 164 10.00 5.01 -0.22
CA VAL A 164 11.07 6.00 -0.14
C VAL A 164 12.40 5.33 -0.42
N GLY A 165 13.18 5.91 -1.32
CA GLY A 165 14.51 5.42 -1.67
C GLY A 165 15.58 5.76 -0.63
N VAL A 166 16.77 5.18 -0.79
CA VAL A 166 17.96 5.56 -0.02
C VAL A 166 18.37 7.00 -0.27
N ASP A 167 17.94 7.60 -1.38
CA ASP A 167 18.05 9.01 -1.75
C ASP A 167 17.04 9.92 -1.04
N ARG A 168 16.27 9.38 -0.10
CA ARG A 168 15.25 10.06 0.70
C ARG A 168 14.14 10.72 -0.13
N ARG A 169 13.81 10.14 -1.29
CA ARG A 169 12.70 10.59 -2.14
C ARG A 169 11.59 9.57 -2.15
N ALA A 170 10.37 10.03 -1.91
CA ALA A 170 9.15 9.25 -2.10
C ALA A 170 8.87 9.06 -3.60
N ARG A 171 8.33 7.91 -3.96
CA ARG A 171 7.97 7.57 -5.35
C ARG A 171 6.97 6.43 -5.43
N LEU A 172 6.22 6.41 -6.52
CA LEU A 172 5.48 5.24 -6.97
C LEU A 172 6.35 4.38 -7.89
N GLY A 173 6.14 3.08 -7.87
CA GLY A 173 6.82 2.14 -8.76
C GLY A 173 6.18 0.77 -8.75
N ARG A 174 6.83 -0.19 -9.39
CA ARG A 174 6.48 -1.61 -9.36
C ARG A 174 7.66 -2.42 -8.90
N LEU A 175 7.40 -3.42 -8.06
CA LEU A 175 8.39 -4.37 -7.59
C LEU A 175 7.96 -5.78 -8.01
N VAL A 176 8.63 -6.32 -9.01
CA VAL A 176 8.40 -7.67 -9.52
C VAL A 176 9.48 -8.60 -8.99
N PHE A 177 9.05 -9.69 -8.37
CA PHE A 177 9.94 -10.75 -7.91
C PHE A 177 10.12 -11.80 -9.01
N THR A 178 11.35 -12.15 -9.27
CA THR A 178 11.72 -13.33 -10.06
C THR A 178 12.75 -14.15 -9.31
N GLY A 179 12.70 -15.46 -9.44
CA GLY A 179 13.68 -16.29 -8.75
C GLY A 179 13.88 -17.64 -9.43
N THR A 180 14.89 -18.32 -8.95
CA THR A 180 15.28 -19.65 -9.43
C THR A 180 15.71 -20.53 -8.27
N VAL A 181 15.30 -21.78 -8.33
CA VAL A 181 15.84 -22.87 -7.52
C VAL A 181 16.70 -23.72 -8.44
N ARG A 182 18.01 -23.76 -8.20
CA ARG A 182 18.96 -24.59 -8.96
C ARG A 182 19.23 -25.88 -8.21
N THR A 183 19.16 -26.98 -8.93
CA THR A 183 19.42 -28.35 -8.46
C THR A 183 20.33 -29.05 -9.45
N PRO A 184 20.93 -30.21 -9.13
CA PRO A 184 21.69 -31.02 -10.10
C PRO A 184 20.85 -31.42 -11.31
N ALA A 185 19.54 -31.62 -11.14
CA ALA A 185 18.62 -31.98 -12.22
C ALA A 185 18.14 -30.78 -13.07
N GLY A 186 18.62 -29.55 -12.78
CA GLY A 186 18.26 -28.35 -13.52
C GLY A 186 17.72 -27.21 -12.66
N SER A 187 17.06 -26.25 -13.32
CA SER A 187 16.54 -25.05 -12.67
C SER A 187 15.02 -25.03 -12.66
N LEU A 188 14.42 -24.61 -11.53
CA LEU A 188 12.99 -24.40 -11.36
C LEU A 188 12.72 -22.90 -11.16
N PRO A 189 11.69 -22.34 -11.80
CA PRO A 189 11.28 -20.95 -11.53
C PRO A 189 10.71 -20.83 -10.12
N LEU A 190 11.16 -19.80 -9.38
CA LEU A 190 10.62 -19.41 -8.10
C LEU A 190 9.71 -18.20 -8.32
N ARG A 191 8.42 -18.34 -7.99
CA ARG A 191 7.38 -17.37 -8.32
C ARG A 191 6.93 -16.49 -7.16
N GLY A 192 7.34 -16.79 -5.94
CA GLY A 192 6.95 -16.03 -4.77
C GLY A 192 7.94 -16.10 -3.62
N LEU A 193 7.94 -15.07 -2.79
CA LEU A 193 8.69 -14.99 -1.54
C LEU A 193 7.76 -14.56 -0.42
N ASN A 194 7.64 -15.37 0.63
CA ASN A 194 6.85 -15.06 1.85
C ASN A 194 5.45 -14.51 1.52
N GLN A 195 4.70 -15.12 0.61
CA GLN A 195 3.38 -14.68 0.21
C GLN A 195 2.31 -15.70 0.60
N TYR A 196 1.11 -15.23 0.95
CA TYR A 196 0.01 -16.09 1.41
C TYR A 196 -0.72 -16.85 0.29
N ALA A 197 -0.42 -16.58 -0.97
CA ALA A 197 -1.01 -17.27 -2.12
C ALA A 197 0.01 -17.48 -3.21
N LEU A 198 0.06 -18.67 -3.78
CA LEU A 198 0.89 -19.05 -4.93
C LEU A 198 0.03 -19.23 -6.17
N ALA A 199 0.55 -18.85 -7.34
CA ALA A 199 -0.04 -19.22 -8.61
C ALA A 199 -0.11 -20.74 -8.77
N GLN A 200 -1.11 -21.23 -9.50
CA GLN A 200 -1.24 -22.67 -9.77
C GLN A 200 0.02 -23.23 -10.45
N GLY A 201 0.40 -24.44 -10.08
CA GLY A 201 1.58 -25.12 -10.62
C GLY A 201 2.93 -24.51 -10.26
N SER A 202 2.97 -23.55 -9.34
CA SER A 202 4.20 -22.80 -9.02
C SER A 202 4.90 -23.25 -7.75
N VAL A 203 6.12 -22.69 -7.54
CA VAL A 203 6.93 -22.85 -6.33
C VAL A 203 7.16 -21.48 -5.71
N GLY A 204 6.92 -21.36 -4.39
CA GLY A 204 7.25 -20.22 -3.56
C GLY A 204 8.30 -20.56 -2.50
N ALA A 205 9.01 -19.53 -2.02
CA ALA A 205 9.99 -19.66 -0.94
C ALA A 205 9.48 -18.94 0.32
N TYR A 206 9.79 -19.52 1.47
CA TYR A 206 9.50 -18.95 2.79
C TYR A 206 10.78 -18.93 3.62
N THR A 207 11.00 -17.84 4.32
CA THR A 207 12.17 -17.61 5.16
C THR A 207 11.74 -17.31 6.60
N ALA A 208 12.70 -17.08 7.49
CA ALA A 208 12.40 -16.65 8.86
C ALA A 208 11.48 -15.41 8.93
N ALA A 209 11.51 -14.54 7.90
CA ALA A 209 10.65 -13.36 7.84
C ALA A 209 9.14 -13.70 7.70
N TRP A 210 8.79 -14.92 7.28
CA TRP A 210 7.40 -15.34 7.22
C TRP A 210 6.75 -15.36 8.60
N GLY A 211 7.45 -15.85 9.61
CA GLY A 211 6.94 -16.09 10.96
C GLY A 211 6.48 -17.53 11.17
N SER A 212 5.47 -17.72 12.01
CA SER A 212 4.99 -19.04 12.44
C SER A 212 3.68 -19.50 11.79
N ALA A 213 3.00 -18.65 11.04
CA ALA A 213 1.71 -18.98 10.43
C ALA A 213 1.82 -20.19 9.48
N SER A 214 0.73 -20.96 9.39
CA SER A 214 0.62 -22.06 8.44
C SER A 214 0.81 -21.57 7.00
N ARG A 215 1.54 -22.33 6.20
CA ARG A 215 1.71 -22.08 4.77
C ARG A 215 0.57 -22.69 3.91
N ARG A 216 -0.43 -23.32 4.57
CA ARG A 216 -1.55 -23.96 3.88
C ARG A 216 -2.33 -23.00 3.00
N ARG A 217 -2.57 -21.76 3.48
CA ARG A 217 -3.26 -20.72 2.68
C ARG A 217 -2.60 -20.48 1.31
N ALA A 218 -1.30 -20.63 1.22
CA ALA A 218 -0.58 -20.43 -0.03
C ALA A 218 -0.94 -21.43 -1.15
N THR A 219 -1.58 -22.51 -0.82
CA THR A 219 -2.02 -23.55 -1.77
C THR A 219 -3.51 -23.48 -2.10
N CYS A 220 -4.22 -22.46 -1.59
CA CYS A 220 -5.67 -22.27 -1.80
C CYS A 220 -5.94 -21.20 -2.87
N GLY A 221 -7.14 -21.26 -3.45
CA GLY A 221 -7.55 -20.41 -4.56
C GLY A 221 -6.96 -20.85 -5.90
N SER A 222 -7.37 -20.18 -6.98
CA SER A 222 -6.85 -20.39 -8.33
C SER A 222 -6.27 -19.08 -8.90
N ASP A 223 -5.77 -19.11 -10.13
CA ASP A 223 -5.27 -17.91 -10.80
C ASP A 223 -6.37 -16.90 -11.18
N THR A 224 -7.65 -17.31 -11.07
CA THR A 224 -8.81 -16.49 -11.41
C THR A 224 -9.83 -16.34 -10.28
N ASP A 225 -9.79 -17.21 -9.27
CA ASP A 225 -10.75 -17.20 -8.16
C ASP A 225 -10.06 -17.44 -6.81
N ARG A 226 -10.17 -16.45 -5.92
CA ARG A 226 -9.63 -16.54 -4.56
C ARG A 226 -10.35 -17.59 -3.72
N ALA A 227 -11.63 -17.87 -3.99
CA ALA A 227 -12.45 -18.81 -3.22
C ALA A 227 -12.32 -20.26 -3.69
N ALA A 228 -11.62 -20.53 -4.78
CA ALA A 228 -11.39 -21.89 -5.22
C ALA A 228 -10.65 -22.69 -4.15
N GLY A 229 -10.97 -23.99 -4.03
CA GLY A 229 -10.46 -24.89 -3.00
C GLY A 229 -8.93 -24.94 -2.91
N CYS A 230 -8.44 -25.44 -1.78
CA CYS A 230 -7.01 -25.65 -1.59
C CYS A 230 -6.55 -26.90 -2.34
N SER A 231 -5.37 -26.84 -2.97
CA SER A 231 -4.77 -27.99 -3.63
C SER A 231 -4.41 -29.08 -2.60
N ALA A 232 -4.79 -30.32 -2.90
CA ALA A 232 -4.33 -31.51 -2.18
C ALA A 232 -2.95 -31.96 -2.66
N ASP A 233 -2.56 -31.54 -3.87
CA ASP A 233 -1.27 -31.87 -4.47
C ASP A 233 -0.24 -30.81 -4.11
N THR A 234 0.43 -31.04 -2.99
CA THR A 234 1.44 -30.10 -2.43
C THR A 234 2.71 -30.85 -2.04
N PHE A 235 3.83 -30.12 -2.05
CA PHE A 235 5.09 -30.64 -1.53
C PHE A 235 5.94 -29.51 -0.98
N GLU A 236 6.56 -29.77 0.18
CA GLU A 236 7.42 -28.82 0.88
C GLU A 236 8.81 -29.39 1.02
N VAL A 237 9.83 -28.56 0.74
CA VAL A 237 11.24 -28.91 0.87
C VAL A 237 11.93 -27.86 1.75
N ARG A 238 12.61 -28.31 2.80
CA ARG A 238 13.44 -27.45 3.66
C ARG A 238 14.88 -27.49 3.21
N VAL A 239 15.43 -26.34 2.89
CA VAL A 239 16.83 -26.13 2.45
C VAL A 239 17.56 -25.35 3.52
N ARG A 240 18.69 -25.87 3.98
CA ARG A 240 19.59 -25.21 4.93
C ARG A 240 21.01 -25.39 4.46
N ASP A 241 21.80 -24.32 4.53
CA ASP A 241 23.21 -24.31 4.09
C ASP A 241 23.39 -24.88 2.67
N GLY A 242 22.46 -24.55 1.78
CA GLY A 242 22.46 -25.00 0.39
C GLY A 242 22.15 -26.48 0.18
N ARG A 243 21.59 -27.18 1.18
CA ARG A 243 21.22 -28.61 1.06
C ARG A 243 19.80 -28.88 1.55
N VAL A 244 19.14 -29.85 0.96
CA VAL A 244 17.86 -30.36 1.42
C VAL A 244 18.05 -31.07 2.77
N VAL A 245 17.34 -30.58 3.80
CA VAL A 245 17.39 -31.15 5.15
C VAL A 245 16.11 -31.88 5.54
N GLY A 246 15.05 -31.75 4.76
CA GLY A 246 13.79 -32.45 5.00
C GLY A 246 12.71 -32.09 3.99
N THR A 247 11.70 -32.95 3.90
CA THR A 247 10.56 -32.80 3.00
C THR A 247 9.25 -33.08 3.71
N SER A 248 8.13 -32.61 3.15
CA SER A 248 6.76 -32.92 3.62
C SER A 248 5.79 -32.92 2.44
N ARG A 249 4.75 -33.76 2.51
CA ARG A 249 3.67 -33.78 1.51
C ARG A 249 2.60 -32.72 1.78
N THR A 250 2.63 -32.12 2.95
CA THR A 250 1.67 -31.08 3.37
C THR A 250 2.38 -29.81 3.76
N PRO A 251 1.78 -28.63 3.50
CA PRO A 251 2.32 -27.37 3.97
C PRO A 251 2.46 -27.34 5.49
N GLY A 252 3.61 -26.98 5.98
CA GLY A 252 3.88 -26.88 7.40
C GLY A 252 3.51 -25.54 8.02
N SER A 253 3.71 -25.45 9.33
CA SER A 253 3.56 -24.25 10.18
C SER A 253 4.73 -24.12 11.13
N GLY A 254 4.72 -23.10 11.98
CA GLY A 254 5.77 -22.82 12.94
C GLY A 254 6.94 -22.01 12.37
N PRO A 255 7.83 -21.53 13.24
CA PRO A 255 8.92 -20.64 12.87
C PRO A 255 9.93 -21.34 11.95
N ILE A 256 10.43 -20.60 10.98
CA ILE A 256 11.50 -21.04 10.09
C ILE A 256 12.81 -20.53 10.66
N ALA A 257 13.74 -21.44 10.98
CA ALA A 257 15.03 -21.09 11.55
C ALA A 257 15.84 -20.19 10.60
N ALA A 258 16.63 -19.28 11.14
CA ALA A 258 17.56 -18.47 10.37
C ALA A 258 18.46 -19.34 9.49
N GLY A 259 18.77 -18.90 8.27
CA GLY A 259 19.55 -19.68 7.30
C GLY A 259 18.76 -20.81 6.62
N THR A 260 17.50 -21.05 7.01
CA THR A 260 16.63 -22.04 6.35
C THR A 260 15.69 -21.36 5.38
N THR A 261 15.51 -21.96 4.21
CA THR A 261 14.46 -21.62 3.25
C THR A 261 13.52 -22.82 3.10
N VAL A 262 12.24 -22.58 3.19
CA VAL A 262 11.22 -23.58 2.88
C VAL A 262 10.69 -23.30 1.48
N LEU A 263 10.81 -24.26 0.58
CA LEU A 263 10.19 -24.23 -0.74
C LEU A 263 8.85 -24.96 -0.66
N LEU A 264 7.79 -24.33 -1.09
CA LEU A 264 6.45 -24.91 -1.18
C LEU A 264 6.01 -24.89 -2.63
N GLY A 265 5.65 -26.07 -3.15
CA GLY A 265 5.06 -26.24 -4.47
C GLY A 265 3.62 -26.75 -4.38
N ARG A 266 2.82 -26.36 -5.36
CA ARG A 266 1.47 -26.92 -5.59
C ARG A 266 1.39 -27.42 -7.03
N GLU A 267 0.64 -28.51 -7.26
CA GLU A 267 0.46 -29.22 -8.55
C GLU A 267 1.82 -29.45 -9.25
N ALA A 268 2.01 -28.97 -10.48
CA ALA A 268 3.28 -29.12 -11.22
C ALA A 268 4.51 -28.59 -10.45
N GLY A 269 4.33 -27.59 -9.56
CA GLY A 269 5.37 -27.14 -8.66
C GLY A 269 5.72 -28.20 -7.60
N ALA A 270 4.71 -28.89 -7.07
CA ALA A 270 4.91 -29.98 -6.13
C ALA A 270 5.63 -31.16 -6.79
N ASP A 271 5.25 -31.53 -8.02
CA ASP A 271 5.91 -32.61 -8.79
C ASP A 271 7.41 -32.36 -8.99
N ARG A 272 7.77 -31.10 -9.26
CA ARG A 272 9.18 -30.72 -9.42
C ARG A 272 9.93 -30.84 -8.09
N LEU A 273 9.34 -30.41 -6.98
CA LEU A 273 9.98 -30.49 -5.65
C LEU A 273 10.08 -31.93 -5.13
N ARG A 274 9.17 -32.86 -5.50
CA ARG A 274 9.23 -34.29 -5.12
C ARG A 274 10.45 -35.03 -5.64
N ARG A 275 11.11 -34.49 -6.66
CA ARG A 275 12.35 -35.05 -7.21
C ARG A 275 13.56 -34.77 -6.32
N LEU A 276 13.45 -33.86 -5.37
CA LEU A 276 14.52 -33.49 -4.46
C LEU A 276 14.57 -34.45 -3.26
N PHE A 277 15.75 -34.89 -2.91
CA PHE A 277 16.00 -35.79 -1.79
C PHE A 277 16.94 -35.18 -0.74
N ARG A 278 16.92 -35.72 0.46
CA ARG A 278 17.73 -35.24 1.57
C ARG A 278 19.23 -35.29 1.25
N GLY A 279 19.95 -34.22 1.52
CA GLY A 279 21.37 -34.05 1.23
C GLY A 279 21.66 -33.44 -0.12
N GLU A 280 20.70 -33.41 -1.06
CA GLU A 280 20.88 -32.84 -2.38
C GLU A 280 21.23 -31.36 -2.32
N PRO A 281 22.23 -30.87 -3.11
CA PRO A 281 22.55 -29.45 -3.15
C PRO A 281 21.46 -28.65 -3.88
N VAL A 282 21.02 -27.54 -3.25
CA VAL A 282 19.99 -26.64 -3.77
C VAL A 282 20.42 -25.20 -3.55
N THR A 283 20.44 -24.41 -4.62
CA THR A 283 20.65 -22.96 -4.51
C THR A 283 19.37 -22.21 -4.81
N VAL A 284 18.88 -21.45 -3.85
CA VAL A 284 17.70 -20.58 -3.99
C VAL A 284 18.19 -19.16 -4.25
N ARG A 285 17.80 -18.56 -5.37
CA ARG A 285 18.13 -17.18 -5.71
C ARG A 285 16.85 -16.43 -6.07
N GLY A 286 16.66 -15.28 -5.46
CA GLY A 286 15.60 -14.32 -5.79
C GLY A 286 16.21 -13.00 -6.24
N HIS A 287 15.54 -12.33 -7.16
CA HIS A 287 15.94 -11.05 -7.65
C HIS A 287 14.72 -10.16 -7.87
N TRP A 288 14.89 -8.86 -7.70
CA TRP A 288 13.85 -7.86 -7.80
C TRP A 288 14.08 -6.95 -8.98
N VAL A 289 13.03 -6.79 -9.79
CA VAL A 289 12.98 -5.78 -10.83
C VAL A 289 12.11 -4.64 -10.31
N ALA A 290 12.74 -3.49 -10.10
CA ALA A 290 12.05 -2.27 -9.73
C ALA A 290 11.90 -1.39 -10.97
N SER A 291 10.65 -1.11 -11.37
CA SER A 291 10.37 -0.10 -12.39
C SER A 291 9.97 1.22 -11.73
N GLY A 292 10.36 2.35 -12.32
CA GLY A 292 10.09 3.68 -11.78
C GLY A 292 11.04 4.11 -10.63
N ALA A 293 11.98 3.26 -10.21
CA ALA A 293 12.93 3.59 -9.14
C ALA A 293 14.30 3.98 -9.73
N ARG A 294 14.76 5.18 -9.40
CA ARG A 294 16.11 5.67 -9.75
C ARG A 294 17.17 5.33 -8.68
N ALA A 295 16.73 4.90 -7.50
CA ALA A 295 17.56 4.48 -6.39
C ALA A 295 16.90 3.32 -5.67
N PRO A 296 17.64 2.42 -4.99
CA PRO A 296 17.07 1.34 -4.19
C PRO A 296 16.08 1.88 -3.16
N TYR A 297 14.99 1.14 -2.93
CA TYR A 297 14.04 1.47 -1.90
C TYR A 297 14.64 1.20 -0.51
N ARG A 298 14.51 2.16 0.39
CA ARG A 298 14.71 1.94 1.81
C ARG A 298 13.51 1.22 2.41
N PHE A 299 12.30 1.70 2.09
CA PHE A 299 11.07 0.97 2.36
C PHE A 299 10.13 1.02 1.15
N ALA A 300 9.27 0.00 1.05
CA ALA A 300 8.16 -0.03 0.11
C ALA A 300 6.97 -0.77 0.73
N VAL A 301 5.77 -0.33 0.37
CA VAL A 301 4.49 -0.88 0.83
C VAL A 301 3.54 -1.04 -0.36
N GLY A 302 2.74 -2.11 -0.36
CA GLY A 302 1.69 -2.35 -1.35
C GLY A 302 0.46 -1.48 -1.16
N GLY A 303 -0.44 -1.53 -2.13
CA GLY A 303 -1.68 -0.77 -2.29
C GLY A 303 -1.96 -0.56 -3.77
N TYR A 304 -2.44 0.62 -4.16
CA TYR A 304 -2.56 0.98 -5.59
C TYR A 304 -2.56 2.49 -5.82
N PRO A 305 -1.98 2.98 -6.95
CA PRO A 305 -1.97 4.40 -7.28
C PRO A 305 -3.38 4.92 -7.57
N VAL A 306 -3.63 6.16 -7.18
CA VAL A 306 -4.90 6.88 -7.44
C VAL A 306 -4.65 8.24 -8.11
N LEU A 307 -3.43 8.79 -8.00
CA LEU A 307 -3.02 10.05 -8.62
C LEU A 307 -1.62 9.86 -9.23
N ARG A 308 -1.39 10.35 -10.44
CA ARG A 308 -0.07 10.41 -11.09
C ARG A 308 0.10 11.75 -11.80
N ASP A 309 1.26 12.34 -11.65
CA ASP A 309 1.63 13.61 -12.29
C ASP A 309 0.57 14.72 -12.14
N GLY A 310 -0.09 14.75 -10.97
CA GLY A 310 -1.14 15.72 -10.63
C GLY A 310 -2.53 15.38 -11.15
N GLU A 311 -2.70 14.24 -11.85
CA GLU A 311 -4.00 13.84 -12.41
C GLU A 311 -4.52 12.53 -11.79
N PRO A 312 -5.81 12.46 -11.40
CA PRO A 312 -6.46 11.22 -10.99
C PRO A 312 -6.36 10.15 -12.07
N LEU A 313 -6.13 8.90 -11.68
CA LEU A 313 -6.14 7.79 -12.65
C LEU A 313 -7.54 7.61 -13.25
N PRO A 314 -7.63 7.18 -14.52
CA PRO A 314 -8.93 6.85 -15.13
C PRO A 314 -9.56 5.62 -14.45
N GLY A 315 -10.89 5.59 -14.40
CA GLY A 315 -11.65 4.43 -13.89
C GLY A 315 -11.58 4.21 -12.39
N LEU A 316 -11.25 5.24 -11.61
CA LEU A 316 -11.36 5.18 -10.16
C LEU A 316 -12.82 5.01 -9.72
N ASP A 317 -13.04 4.21 -8.68
CA ASP A 317 -14.38 4.03 -8.11
C ASP A 317 -14.91 5.35 -7.52
N GLY A 318 -16.00 5.85 -8.12
CA GLY A 318 -16.75 7.03 -7.67
C GLY A 318 -18.03 6.69 -6.90
N ASN A 319 -18.31 5.43 -6.61
CA ASN A 319 -19.59 4.98 -6.07
C ASN A 319 -19.51 4.50 -4.61
N VAL A 320 -18.46 3.75 -4.28
CA VAL A 320 -18.33 3.12 -2.96
C VAL A 320 -17.52 4.03 -2.03
N SER A 321 -18.25 4.72 -1.14
CA SER A 321 -17.64 5.50 -0.08
C SER A 321 -17.27 4.62 1.12
N ALA A 322 -16.11 4.89 1.72
CA ALA A 322 -15.64 4.25 2.95
C ALA A 322 -14.64 5.15 3.67
N VAL A 323 -14.34 4.84 4.92
CA VAL A 323 -13.18 5.41 5.62
C VAL A 323 -11.92 4.99 4.90
N ARG A 324 -11.00 5.93 4.61
CA ARG A 324 -9.86 5.71 3.71
C ARG A 324 -8.56 6.14 4.37
N THR A 325 -7.49 5.45 3.96
CA THR A 325 -6.11 5.84 4.19
C THR A 325 -5.42 6.02 2.85
N ALA A 326 -4.67 7.09 2.70
CA ALA A 326 -3.87 7.33 1.50
C ALA A 326 -2.51 7.93 1.86
N VAL A 327 -1.55 7.76 0.98
CA VAL A 327 -0.24 8.38 1.05
C VAL A 327 0.09 9.00 -0.30
N GLY A 328 0.77 10.13 -0.29
CA GLY A 328 1.21 10.79 -1.52
C GLY A 328 2.47 11.59 -1.30
N TYR A 329 3.00 12.16 -2.35
CA TYR A 329 4.16 13.03 -2.27
C TYR A 329 4.04 14.23 -3.19
N ALA A 330 4.81 15.25 -2.86
CA ALA A 330 4.97 16.48 -3.62
C ALA A 330 6.46 16.88 -3.68
N SER A 331 6.74 17.97 -4.37
CA SER A 331 8.10 18.57 -4.42
C SER A 331 9.16 17.56 -4.89
N GLY A 332 8.85 16.79 -5.94
CA GLY A 332 9.75 15.79 -6.49
C GLY A 332 10.10 14.65 -5.51
N GLY A 333 9.14 14.27 -4.66
CA GLY A 333 9.29 13.21 -3.67
C GLY A 333 9.94 13.65 -2.35
N ARG A 334 10.09 14.95 -2.12
CA ARG A 334 10.73 15.46 -0.89
C ARG A 334 9.75 15.76 0.23
N ARG A 335 8.47 15.92 -0.09
CA ARG A 335 7.39 16.13 0.88
C ARG A 335 6.42 14.96 0.82
N LEU A 336 6.25 14.28 1.93
CA LEU A 336 5.32 13.16 2.08
C LEU A 336 4.03 13.67 2.72
N LEU A 337 2.89 13.19 2.22
CA LEU A 337 1.55 13.45 2.73
C LEU A 337 0.92 12.12 3.12
N MET A 338 0.41 12.01 4.32
CA MET A 338 -0.35 10.84 4.78
C MET A 338 -1.73 11.30 5.23
N LEU A 339 -2.78 10.75 4.62
CA LEU A 339 -4.18 11.04 4.89
C LEU A 339 -4.81 9.84 5.59
N ALA A 340 -5.56 10.08 6.67
CA ALA A 340 -6.48 9.13 7.27
C ALA A 340 -7.81 9.82 7.53
N LEU A 341 -8.92 9.19 7.16
CA LEU A 341 -10.25 9.70 7.47
C LEU A 341 -10.70 9.24 8.86
N ASP A 342 -11.56 10.02 9.48
CA ASP A 342 -12.16 9.68 10.77
C ASP A 342 -13.27 8.64 10.59
N GLY A 343 -13.27 7.63 11.45
CA GLY A 343 -14.25 6.56 11.47
C GLY A 343 -15.36 6.74 12.51
N ALA A 344 -15.40 7.89 13.23
CA ALA A 344 -16.49 8.21 14.14
C ALA A 344 -17.85 8.18 13.44
N THR A 345 -18.91 7.88 14.15
CA THR A 345 -20.26 7.65 13.58
C THR A 345 -20.72 8.78 12.65
N ALA A 346 -20.41 10.02 12.98
CA ALA A 346 -20.76 11.19 12.16
C ALA A 346 -20.04 11.25 10.81
N TYR A 347 -18.83 10.68 10.70
CA TYR A 347 -17.92 10.81 9.55
C TYR A 347 -17.65 9.50 8.80
N ARG A 348 -18.13 8.35 9.33
CA ARG A 348 -17.80 7.01 8.78
C ARG A 348 -18.30 6.73 7.37
N LYS A 349 -19.14 7.59 6.79
CA LYS A 349 -19.54 7.50 5.37
C LYS A 349 -18.33 7.58 4.44
N GLY A 350 -17.32 8.35 4.83
CA GLY A 350 -16.03 8.41 4.17
C GLY A 350 -16.07 8.96 2.75
N MET A 351 -15.07 8.61 1.96
CA MET A 351 -14.88 9.04 0.56
C MET A 351 -14.85 7.85 -0.39
N THR A 352 -15.25 8.09 -1.64
CA THR A 352 -14.94 7.22 -2.78
C THR A 352 -13.45 7.30 -3.11
N ILE A 353 -12.93 6.37 -3.93
CA ILE A 353 -11.53 6.42 -4.35
C ILE A 353 -11.25 7.63 -5.26
N ALA A 354 -12.22 8.03 -6.08
CA ALA A 354 -12.11 9.24 -6.90
C ALA A 354 -12.02 10.51 -6.03
N GLU A 355 -12.80 10.60 -4.94
CA GLU A 355 -12.71 11.71 -4.00
C GLU A 355 -11.38 11.72 -3.25
N VAL A 356 -10.84 10.56 -2.87
CA VAL A 356 -9.50 10.46 -2.27
C VAL A 356 -8.42 11.01 -3.20
N ALA A 357 -8.48 10.67 -4.50
CA ALA A 357 -7.53 11.20 -5.49
C ALA A 357 -7.62 12.73 -5.59
N SER A 358 -8.86 13.26 -5.64
CA SER A 358 -9.12 14.70 -5.69
C SER A 358 -8.63 15.42 -4.44
N GLU A 359 -8.88 14.85 -3.25
CA GLU A 359 -8.42 15.42 -1.98
C GLU A 359 -6.89 15.39 -1.87
N MET A 360 -6.24 14.30 -2.25
CA MET A 360 -4.78 14.23 -2.25
C MET A 360 -4.16 15.27 -3.19
N ARG A 361 -4.78 15.53 -4.35
CA ARG A 361 -4.39 16.62 -5.27
C ARG A 361 -4.61 18.00 -4.63
N ALA A 362 -5.72 18.23 -3.97
CA ALA A 362 -6.01 19.48 -3.27
C ALA A 362 -5.02 19.74 -2.12
N LEU A 363 -4.53 18.69 -1.46
CA LEU A 363 -3.45 18.73 -0.48
C LEU A 363 -2.07 19.02 -1.10
N GLY A 364 -1.98 19.07 -2.42
CA GLY A 364 -0.78 19.37 -3.19
C GLY A 364 0.09 18.14 -3.50
N ALA A 365 -0.45 16.93 -3.44
CA ALA A 365 0.24 15.75 -3.94
C ALA A 365 0.35 15.81 -5.47
N THR A 366 1.51 15.43 -6.03
CA THR A 366 1.69 15.15 -7.45
C THR A 366 1.35 13.70 -7.76
N ASP A 367 1.60 12.81 -6.80
CA ASP A 367 1.28 11.39 -6.89
C ASP A 367 0.69 10.92 -5.56
N ALA A 368 -0.29 10.01 -5.64
CA ALA A 368 -0.92 9.44 -4.47
C ALA A 368 -1.28 7.96 -4.65
N PHE A 369 -1.40 7.28 -3.53
CA PHE A 369 -1.53 5.85 -3.41
C PHE A 369 -2.56 5.50 -2.35
N SER A 370 -3.54 4.68 -2.66
CA SER A 370 -4.52 4.20 -1.70
C SER A 370 -3.97 3.02 -0.91
N LEU A 371 -4.14 3.08 0.37
CA LEU A 371 -3.82 2.04 1.33
C LEU A 371 -5.09 1.35 1.83
N ASP A 372 -4.97 0.37 2.73
CA ASP A 372 -6.13 -0.28 3.33
C ASP A 372 -6.96 0.71 4.14
N GLY A 373 -8.27 0.57 4.05
CA GLY A 373 -9.24 1.49 4.61
C GLY A 373 -10.19 0.83 5.61
N GLY A 374 -11.36 1.46 5.80
CA GLY A 374 -12.38 0.96 6.72
C GLY A 374 -11.86 0.87 8.15
N GLY A 375 -12.06 -0.27 8.79
CA GLY A 375 -11.60 -0.50 10.17
C GLY A 375 -10.08 -0.50 10.35
N SER A 376 -9.31 -0.59 9.27
CA SER A 376 -7.84 -0.53 9.32
C SER A 376 -7.31 0.90 9.42
N THR A 377 -8.12 1.91 9.05
CA THR A 377 -7.69 3.31 9.02
C THR A 377 -7.30 3.81 10.39
N THR A 378 -6.00 3.98 10.60
CA THR A 378 -5.41 4.42 11.87
C THR A 378 -4.22 5.34 11.59
N MET A 379 -4.25 6.53 12.18
CA MET A 379 -3.14 7.47 12.20
C MET A 379 -2.67 7.68 13.62
N VAL A 380 -1.37 7.64 13.84
CA VAL A 380 -0.77 7.80 15.16
C VAL A 380 0.28 8.88 15.16
N ALA A 381 0.45 9.58 16.28
CA ALA A 381 1.61 10.43 16.51
C ALA A 381 1.98 10.49 17.98
N ARG A 382 3.25 10.80 18.24
CA ARG A 382 3.82 11.03 19.55
C ARG A 382 4.05 12.53 19.75
N THR A 383 3.55 13.06 20.83
CA THR A 383 3.85 14.43 21.25
C THR A 383 5.22 14.49 21.94
N ALA A 384 5.87 15.65 21.90
CA ALA A 384 7.15 15.85 22.56
C ALA A 384 7.07 15.47 24.07
N GLY A 385 8.03 14.69 24.52
CA GLY A 385 8.08 14.16 25.89
C GLY A 385 7.24 12.92 26.18
N ALA A 386 6.32 12.53 25.27
CA ALA A 386 5.57 11.29 25.44
C ALA A 386 6.44 10.06 25.13
N LYS A 387 6.22 8.97 25.88
CA LYS A 387 6.91 7.68 25.65
C LYS A 387 6.26 6.86 24.55
N THR A 388 4.95 7.01 24.34
CA THR A 388 4.15 6.25 23.38
C THR A 388 3.42 7.18 22.42
N VAL A 389 3.05 6.64 21.25
CA VAL A 389 2.15 7.34 20.32
C VAL A 389 0.71 7.29 20.83
N ARG A 390 -0.11 8.23 20.36
CA ARG A 390 -1.57 8.20 20.50
C ARG A 390 -2.22 8.08 19.12
N VAL A 391 -3.39 7.48 19.05
CA VAL A 391 -4.24 7.48 17.86
C VAL A 391 -4.84 8.88 17.70
N LEU A 392 -4.76 9.42 16.49
CA LEU A 392 -5.19 10.79 16.18
C LEU A 392 -6.61 10.85 15.61
N ASN A 393 -6.97 9.89 14.74
CA ASN A 393 -8.32 9.73 14.22
C ASN A 393 -9.16 8.85 15.16
N HIS A 394 -10.45 8.71 14.89
CA HIS A 394 -11.32 7.73 15.53
C HIS A 394 -11.42 6.51 14.60
N PRO A 395 -10.72 5.39 14.85
CA PRO A 395 -10.87 4.19 14.05
C PRO A 395 -12.31 3.66 14.07
N THR A 396 -12.77 3.08 12.97
CA THR A 396 -14.10 2.45 12.91
C THR A 396 -14.20 1.26 13.88
N ASP A 397 -13.09 0.52 14.05
CA ASP A 397 -12.98 -0.55 15.04
C ASP A 397 -12.46 0.01 16.37
N SER A 398 -13.05 -0.40 17.47
CA SER A 398 -12.62 -0.02 18.82
C SER A 398 -12.35 -1.30 19.63
N PRO A 399 -11.12 -1.54 20.08
CA PRO A 399 -9.89 -0.78 19.80
C PRO A 399 -9.46 -0.86 18.33
N GLU A 400 -8.45 -0.03 17.93
CA GLU A 400 -7.91 -0.04 16.57
C GLU A 400 -7.59 -1.45 16.06
N ARG A 401 -7.87 -1.73 14.80
CA ARG A 401 -7.64 -3.04 14.18
C ARG A 401 -6.17 -3.38 14.11
N ALA A 402 -5.83 -4.65 14.38
CA ALA A 402 -4.52 -5.20 14.06
C ALA A 402 -4.37 -5.39 12.54
N VAL A 403 -3.34 -4.80 11.94
CA VAL A 403 -3.05 -4.75 10.49
C VAL A 403 -1.70 -5.38 10.16
N ALA A 404 -1.47 -5.70 8.89
CA ALA A 404 -0.27 -6.38 8.42
C ALA A 404 1.00 -5.53 8.52
N ASN A 405 0.88 -4.23 8.26
CA ASN A 405 1.99 -3.27 8.25
C ASN A 405 1.49 -1.83 8.30
N GLY A 406 2.40 -0.89 8.36
CA GLY A 406 2.12 0.54 8.29
C GLY A 406 3.32 1.34 7.78
N ILE A 407 3.13 2.64 7.63
CA ILE A 407 4.20 3.59 7.30
C ILE A 407 4.54 4.36 8.58
N GLY A 408 5.77 4.26 9.05
CA GLY A 408 6.25 4.94 10.24
C GLY A 408 7.19 6.10 9.91
N VAL A 409 7.03 7.18 10.64
CA VAL A 409 7.93 8.33 10.63
C VAL A 409 8.79 8.27 11.89
N PHE A 410 10.08 8.38 11.72
CA PHE A 410 11.07 8.34 12.77
C PHE A 410 11.78 9.69 12.82
N TRP A 411 12.09 10.12 14.01
CA TRP A 411 12.83 11.36 14.24
C TRP A 411 14.00 11.10 15.19
N LYS A 412 15.16 11.62 14.84
CA LYS A 412 16.36 11.50 15.65
C LYS A 412 16.97 12.91 15.78
N PRO A 413 17.25 13.40 17.02
CA PRO A 413 17.88 14.69 17.26
C PRO A 413 19.28 14.78 16.69
#